data_98c65c5e4a5761cd2f7946ad822fa4ab
#
_entry.id   98c65c5e4a5761cd2f7946ad822fa4ab
#
_cell.length_a   1.000
_cell.length_b   1.000
_cell.length_c   1.000
_cell.angle_alpha   90.00
_cell.angle_beta   90.00
_cell.angle_gamma   90.00
#
_symmetry.space_group_name_H-M   'P 1'
#
loop_
_entity.id
_entity.type
_entity.pdbx_description
1 polymer ?
#
loop_
_entity_poly.entity_id
_entity_poly.type
_entity_poly.pdbx_seq_one_letter_code
_entity_poly.pdbx_strand_id
1 'polypeptide(L)'
;YLVPVQGKRSMKIRIYDVDKFESEESQSLLDYGMGYVGQREYAGYNSRITGAELMATGCTDILSALSGMIPGLSVTEDFETGTMHVSIRGASYHQNSAPLFIVDDLEVKSIDHIQLNQVAYVVVMKDAAMYGVRGGNGAIVVRRKSAETVRQE
;
A
#
# COMPACT_ATOMS: atom_id res chain seq x y z
N TYR A 1 -3.76 -1.74 -26.21
CA TYR A 1 -4.82 -2.67 -26.64
C TYR A 1 -6.15 -1.94 -26.73
N LEU A 2 -6.80 -2.02 -27.91
CA LEU A 2 -8.15 -1.51 -28.11
C LEU A 2 -9.11 -2.68 -27.91
N VAL A 3 -9.94 -2.61 -26.89
CA VAL A 3 -11.01 -3.58 -26.68
C VAL A 3 -12.28 -3.01 -27.31
N PRO A 4 -12.89 -3.66 -28.30
CA PRO A 4 -14.15 -3.19 -28.87
C PRO A 4 -15.27 -3.46 -27.88
N VAL A 5 -15.87 -2.43 -27.34
CA VAL A 5 -17.09 -2.49 -26.56
C VAL A 5 -18.28 -2.36 -27.52
N GLN A 6 -19.22 -3.27 -27.45
CA GLN A 6 -20.46 -3.19 -28.24
C GLN A 6 -21.15 -1.86 -27.98
N GLY A 7 -21.12 -0.95 -28.96
CA GLY A 7 -21.74 0.34 -28.90
C GLY A 7 -20.75 1.52 -28.97
N LYS A 8 -20.23 1.81 -30.12
CA LYS A 8 -19.68 3.10 -30.59
C LYS A 8 -18.62 3.84 -29.74
N ARG A 9 -18.02 3.29 -28.70
CA ARG A 9 -16.92 3.92 -27.96
C ARG A 9 -15.76 2.93 -27.78
N SER A 10 -14.56 3.34 -28.22
CA SER A 10 -13.33 2.63 -27.92
C SER A 10 -12.85 3.01 -26.53
N MET A 11 -12.57 2.02 -25.68
CA MET A 11 -11.93 2.22 -24.40
C MET A 11 -10.42 2.01 -24.60
N LYS A 12 -9.60 3.02 -24.26
CA LYS A 12 -8.14 2.85 -24.17
C LYS A 12 -7.83 2.30 -22.78
N ILE A 13 -7.45 1.05 -22.69
CA ILE A 13 -6.91 0.47 -21.46
C ILE A 13 -5.39 0.72 -21.51
N ARG A 14 -4.88 1.51 -20.56
CA ARG A 14 -3.44 1.63 -20.33
C ARG A 14 -3.03 0.55 -19.34
N ILE A 15 -2.21 -0.38 -19.80
CA ILE A 15 -1.56 -1.36 -18.94
C ILE A 15 -0.23 -0.73 -18.53
N TYR A 16 -0.06 -0.51 -17.23
CA TYR A 16 1.19 -0.01 -16.67
C TYR A 16 2.02 -1.18 -16.19
N ASP A 17 3.25 -1.24 -16.63
CA ASP A 17 4.24 -2.20 -16.16
C ASP A 17 4.78 -1.71 -14.81
N VAL A 18 4.87 -2.58 -13.83
CA VAL A 18 5.32 -2.24 -12.47
C VAL A 18 6.73 -1.66 -12.50
N ASP A 19 7.58 -2.14 -13.42
CA ASP A 19 8.97 -1.70 -13.55
C ASP A 19 9.13 -0.29 -14.17
N LYS A 20 8.06 0.27 -14.76
CA LYS A 20 8.05 1.64 -15.30
C LYS A 20 7.45 2.68 -14.36
N PHE A 21 7.19 2.30 -13.11
CA PHE A 21 6.56 3.18 -12.12
C PHE A 21 7.46 4.32 -11.63
N GLU A 22 8.70 4.41 -12.09
CA GLU A 22 9.63 5.49 -11.77
C GLU A 22 9.54 6.72 -12.69
N SER A 23 8.70 6.69 -13.73
CA SER A 23 8.48 7.85 -14.60
C SER A 23 7.57 8.88 -13.93
N GLU A 24 7.74 10.18 -14.25
CA GLU A 24 6.92 11.28 -13.70
C GLU A 24 5.41 11.08 -13.93
N GLU A 25 5.01 10.42 -15.03
CA GLU A 25 3.60 10.07 -15.30
C GLU A 25 3.05 9.03 -14.30
N SER A 26 3.87 8.15 -13.80
CA SER A 26 3.45 7.13 -12.84
C SER A 26 3.32 7.67 -11.41
N GLN A 27 3.99 8.77 -11.07
CA GLN A 27 3.80 9.46 -9.80
C GLN A 27 2.40 10.07 -9.64
N SER A 28 1.67 10.25 -10.75
CA SER A 28 0.29 10.71 -10.73
C SER A 28 -0.73 9.59 -10.48
N LEU A 29 -0.30 8.35 -10.42
CA LEU A 29 -1.16 7.20 -10.18
C LEU A 29 -0.96 6.65 -8.76
N LEU A 30 -2.07 6.44 -8.08
CA LEU A 30 -2.11 5.78 -6.78
C LEU A 30 -2.37 4.29 -7.01
N ASP A 31 -1.45 3.46 -6.55
CA ASP A 31 -1.67 2.01 -6.45
C ASP A 31 -2.52 1.73 -5.20
N TYR A 32 -3.72 1.18 -5.41
CA TYR A 32 -4.57 0.76 -4.30
C TYR A 32 -4.55 -0.77 -4.08
N GLY A 33 -3.60 -1.49 -4.68
CA GLY A 33 -3.38 -2.92 -4.45
C GLY A 33 -4.16 -3.86 -5.35
N MET A 34 -5.17 -3.38 -6.08
CA MET A 34 -5.92 -4.13 -7.08
C MET A 34 -5.94 -3.41 -8.44
N GLY A 35 -5.15 -2.34 -8.55
CA GLY A 35 -5.08 -1.49 -9.74
C GLY A 35 -4.57 -0.11 -9.40
N TYR A 36 -4.79 0.82 -10.33
CA TYR A 36 -4.30 2.19 -10.23
C TYR A 36 -5.44 3.17 -10.43
N VAL A 37 -5.46 4.23 -9.63
CA VAL A 37 -6.38 5.36 -9.77
C VAL A 37 -5.60 6.65 -9.89
N GLY A 38 -6.11 7.63 -10.63
CA GLY A 38 -5.50 8.95 -10.69
C GLY A 38 -5.44 9.57 -9.29
N GLN A 39 -4.27 10.05 -8.87
CA GLN A 39 -4.10 10.65 -7.55
C GLN A 39 -5.02 11.87 -7.33
N ARG A 40 -5.41 12.55 -8.42
CA ARG A 40 -6.37 13.66 -8.40
C ARG A 40 -7.83 13.19 -8.21
N GLU A 41 -8.12 11.94 -8.57
CA GLU A 41 -9.45 11.34 -8.44
C GLU A 41 -9.64 10.73 -7.05
N TYR A 42 -8.52 10.49 -6.33
CA TYR A 42 -8.56 9.99 -4.97
C TYR A 42 -8.66 11.15 -3.98
N ALA A 43 -9.83 11.32 -3.39
CA ALA A 43 -10.11 12.39 -2.44
C ALA A 43 -9.53 12.14 -1.02
N GLY A 44 -8.96 10.97 -0.77
CA GLY A 44 -8.41 10.57 0.53
C GLY A 44 -6.94 10.96 0.72
N TYR A 45 -6.50 10.99 1.97
CA TYR A 45 -5.08 11.15 2.31
C TYR A 45 -4.34 9.84 2.05
N ASN A 46 -3.28 9.93 1.27
CA ASN A 46 -2.36 8.82 1.03
C ASN A 46 -0.91 9.26 1.22
N SER A 47 -0.05 8.31 1.52
CA SER A 47 1.40 8.49 1.57
C SER A 47 2.04 7.32 0.85
N ARG A 48 2.95 7.61 -0.07
CA ARG A 48 3.79 6.61 -0.71
C ARG A 48 5.21 6.72 -0.16
N ILE A 49 5.77 5.58 0.24
CA ILE A 49 7.10 5.47 0.82
C ILE A 49 7.84 4.38 0.05
N THR A 50 9.03 4.68 -0.40
CA THR A 50 9.88 3.73 -1.13
C THR A 50 10.58 2.76 -0.17
N GLY A 51 10.97 1.59 -0.67
CA GLY A 51 11.75 0.63 0.12
C GLY A 51 13.09 1.20 0.59
N ALA A 52 13.70 2.09 -0.20
CA ALA A 52 14.93 2.78 0.19
C ALA A 52 14.72 3.71 1.39
N GLU A 53 13.64 4.48 1.42
CA GLU A 53 13.26 5.33 2.56
C GLU A 53 12.97 4.50 3.80
N LEU A 54 12.28 3.36 3.66
CA LEU A 54 12.04 2.43 4.77
C LEU A 54 13.34 1.88 5.34
N MET A 55 14.29 1.47 4.50
CA MET A 55 15.59 0.98 4.94
C MET A 55 16.43 2.07 5.61
N ALA A 56 16.30 3.33 5.18
CA ALA A 56 16.99 4.46 5.79
C ALA A 56 16.55 4.76 7.23
N THR A 57 15.40 4.27 7.67
CA THR A 57 14.95 4.39 9.07
C THR A 57 15.82 3.60 10.06
N GLY A 58 16.54 2.58 9.58
CA GLY A 58 17.31 1.66 10.42
C GLY A 58 16.45 0.65 11.21
N CYS A 59 15.15 0.62 10.98
CA CYS A 59 14.26 -0.38 11.58
C CYS A 59 14.46 -1.75 10.95
N THR A 60 14.15 -2.81 11.70
CA THR A 60 14.26 -4.19 11.22
C THR A 60 12.98 -4.68 10.56
N ASP A 61 11.84 -4.14 10.97
CA ASP A 61 10.52 -4.54 10.49
C ASP A 61 9.76 -3.37 9.84
N ILE A 62 8.84 -3.73 8.94
CA ILE A 62 8.08 -2.79 8.13
C ILE A 62 7.11 -1.93 8.96
N LEU A 63 6.51 -2.51 10.01
CA LEU A 63 5.51 -1.81 10.82
C LEU A 63 6.15 -0.72 11.67
N SER A 64 7.31 -1.03 12.30
CA SER A 64 8.08 -0.03 13.06
C SER A 64 8.58 1.11 12.16
N ALA A 65 9.07 0.79 10.95
CA ALA A 65 9.49 1.80 9.99
C ALA A 65 8.33 2.71 9.59
N LEU A 66 7.17 2.15 9.27
CA LEU A 66 5.98 2.92 8.87
C LEU A 66 5.44 3.78 10.01
N SER A 67 5.43 3.29 11.26
CA SER A 67 4.92 4.05 12.41
C SER A 67 5.73 5.32 12.66
N GLY A 68 7.03 5.29 12.40
CA GLY A 68 7.91 6.46 12.50
C GLY A 68 7.72 7.48 11.37
N MET A 69 7.22 7.04 10.21
CA MET A 69 7.13 7.89 9.01
C MET A 69 5.72 8.42 8.74
N ILE A 70 4.68 7.71 9.16
CA ILE A 70 3.29 8.05 8.85
C ILE A 70 2.59 8.68 10.07
N PRO A 71 2.24 9.97 10.02
CA PRO A 71 1.51 10.61 11.10
C PRO A 71 0.13 9.96 11.32
N GLY A 72 -0.12 9.51 12.55
CA GLY A 72 -1.37 8.86 12.93
C GLY A 72 -1.43 7.36 12.66
N LEU A 73 -0.34 6.74 12.19
CA LEU A 73 -0.16 5.31 12.23
C LEU A 73 0.41 4.93 13.59
N SER A 74 -0.24 4.04 14.31
CA SER A 74 0.28 3.47 15.55
C SER A 74 0.35 1.96 15.46
N VAL A 75 1.43 1.43 16.00
CA VAL A 75 1.69 -0.01 16.10
C VAL A 75 1.88 -0.33 17.57
N THR A 76 1.08 -1.24 18.09
CA THR A 76 1.12 -1.68 19.49
C THR A 76 1.25 -3.20 19.52
N GLU A 77 2.19 -3.70 20.28
CA GLU A 77 2.33 -5.13 20.53
C GLU A 77 1.48 -5.52 21.73
N ASP A 78 0.67 -6.54 21.57
CA ASP A 78 -0.01 -7.20 22.66
C ASP A 78 0.95 -8.21 23.29
N PHE A 79 1.44 -7.93 24.47
CA PHE A 79 2.42 -8.74 25.19
C PHE A 79 1.90 -10.13 25.61
N GLU A 80 0.58 -10.30 25.70
CA GLU A 80 -0.01 -11.59 26.06
C GLU A 80 -0.07 -12.55 24.85
N THR A 81 -0.37 -12.02 23.68
CA THR A 81 -0.57 -12.80 22.45
C THR A 81 0.59 -12.69 21.46
N GLY A 82 1.50 -11.72 21.65
CA GLY A 82 2.55 -11.38 20.68
C GLY A 82 2.01 -10.84 19.36
N THR A 83 0.74 -10.39 19.35
CA THR A 83 0.09 -9.90 18.15
C THR A 83 0.34 -8.39 17.96
N MET A 84 0.73 -7.99 16.77
CA MET A 84 0.89 -6.58 16.44
C MET A 84 -0.46 -5.98 16.06
N HIS A 85 -0.90 -4.99 16.79
CA HIS A 85 -2.07 -4.18 16.49
C HIS A 85 -1.66 -2.92 15.76
N VAL A 86 -2.19 -2.76 14.55
CA VAL A 86 -1.93 -1.59 13.71
C VAL A 86 -3.21 -0.77 13.62
N SER A 87 -3.12 0.53 13.83
CA SER A 87 -4.24 1.45 13.59
C SER A 87 -3.78 2.70 12.84
N ILE A 88 -4.65 3.21 11.98
CA ILE A 88 -4.47 4.47 11.27
C ILE A 88 -5.53 5.44 11.80
N ARG A 89 -5.14 6.72 12.08
CA ARG A 89 -6.00 7.80 12.60
C ARG A 89 -6.35 7.75 14.09
N GLY A 90 -5.49 7.14 14.93
CA GLY A 90 -5.77 7.10 16.35
C GLY A 90 -6.93 6.16 16.69
N ALA A 91 -6.71 5.30 17.64
CA ALA A 91 -7.59 4.19 17.94
C ALA A 91 -9.06 4.62 18.09
N SER A 92 -9.88 4.25 17.14
CA SER A 92 -11.24 3.90 17.47
C SER A 92 -11.16 2.65 18.35
N TYR A 93 -11.62 2.75 19.56
CA TYR A 93 -11.55 1.71 20.62
C TYR A 93 -12.41 0.47 20.31
N HIS A 94 -12.69 0.24 19.05
CA HIS A 94 -13.43 -0.93 18.57
C HIS A 94 -12.44 -2.02 18.18
N GLN A 95 -12.67 -3.21 18.70
CA GLN A 95 -11.85 -4.43 18.55
C GLN A 95 -11.49 -4.84 17.10
N ASN A 96 -11.84 -4.05 16.09
CA ASN A 96 -11.59 -4.31 14.68
C ASN A 96 -11.08 -3.06 13.94
N SER A 97 -10.16 -2.31 14.54
CA SER A 97 -9.60 -1.08 13.96
C SER A 97 -8.39 -1.32 13.06
N ALA A 98 -8.04 -2.56 12.78
CA ALA A 98 -6.93 -2.89 11.90
C ALA A 98 -7.21 -2.39 10.46
N PRO A 99 -6.22 -1.76 9.81
CA PRO A 99 -6.31 -1.42 8.40
C PRO A 99 -6.30 -2.69 7.53
N LEU A 100 -6.75 -2.55 6.30
CA LEU A 100 -6.63 -3.60 5.31
C LEU A 100 -5.18 -3.71 4.85
N PHE A 101 -4.61 -4.91 4.88
CA PHE A 101 -3.27 -5.17 4.34
C PHE A 101 -3.38 -5.84 2.98
N ILE A 102 -2.68 -5.29 1.99
CA ILE A 102 -2.62 -5.81 0.62
C ILE A 102 -1.16 -5.94 0.21
N VAL A 103 -0.76 -7.12 -0.22
CA VAL A 103 0.61 -7.41 -0.69
C VAL A 103 0.51 -8.00 -2.09
N ASP A 104 1.11 -7.32 -3.08
CA ASP A 104 1.11 -7.75 -4.49
C ASP A 104 -0.28 -8.18 -4.99
N ASP A 105 -1.28 -7.31 -4.80
CA ASP A 105 -2.70 -7.49 -5.17
C ASP A 105 -3.48 -8.54 -4.34
N LEU A 106 -2.86 -9.12 -3.32
CA LEU A 106 -3.51 -10.10 -2.45
C LEU A 106 -3.74 -9.52 -1.05
N GLU A 107 -4.95 -9.68 -0.54
CA GLU A 107 -5.26 -9.36 0.85
C GLU A 107 -4.60 -10.36 1.79
N VAL A 108 -3.92 -9.84 2.80
CA VAL A 108 -3.22 -10.62 3.84
C VAL A 108 -3.65 -10.18 5.23
N LYS A 109 -3.45 -11.03 6.22
CA LYS A 109 -3.80 -10.73 7.62
C LYS A 109 -2.75 -9.90 8.34
N SER A 110 -1.49 -10.03 7.94
CA SER A 110 -0.34 -9.35 8.55
C SER A 110 0.77 -9.14 7.52
N ILE A 111 1.61 -8.15 7.77
CA ILE A 111 2.79 -7.81 6.94
C ILE A 111 4.10 -7.82 7.73
N ASP A 112 4.08 -8.21 8.99
CA ASP A 112 5.25 -8.27 9.90
C ASP A 112 6.36 -9.20 9.41
N HIS A 113 6.01 -10.22 8.63
CA HIS A 113 6.96 -11.17 8.04
C HIS A 113 7.71 -10.64 6.81
N ILE A 114 7.33 -9.46 6.28
CA ILE A 114 7.94 -8.90 5.07
C ILE A 114 9.25 -8.18 5.43
N GLN A 115 10.33 -8.60 4.79
CA GLN A 115 11.64 -7.95 4.96
C GLN A 115 11.71 -6.65 4.17
N LEU A 116 12.26 -5.59 4.78
CA LEU A 116 12.36 -4.26 4.16
C LEU A 116 13.13 -4.26 2.84
N ASN A 117 14.16 -5.09 2.70
CA ASN A 117 14.94 -5.19 1.48
C ASN A 117 14.16 -5.75 0.28
N GLN A 118 13.06 -6.46 0.54
CA GLN A 118 12.17 -7.00 -0.50
C GLN A 118 11.11 -5.98 -0.95
N VAL A 119 10.94 -4.89 -0.22
CA VAL A 119 9.91 -3.89 -0.50
C VAL A 119 10.38 -2.95 -1.61
N ALA A 120 9.56 -2.78 -2.66
CA ALA A 120 9.74 -1.75 -3.66
C ALA A 120 9.16 -0.42 -3.16
N TYR A 121 7.92 -0.43 -2.73
CA TYR A 121 7.25 0.72 -2.09
C TYR A 121 6.03 0.28 -1.27
N VAL A 122 5.59 1.17 -0.40
CA VAL A 122 4.36 1.03 0.38
C VAL A 122 3.47 2.24 0.15
N VAL A 123 2.17 2.01 -0.01
CA VAL A 123 1.16 3.06 -0.04
C VAL A 123 0.28 2.92 1.19
N VAL A 124 0.18 3.98 1.98
CA VAL A 124 -0.71 4.03 3.15
C VAL A 124 -1.86 4.98 2.84
N MET A 125 -3.07 4.46 2.85
CA MET A 125 -4.30 5.20 2.63
C MET A 125 -5.07 5.30 3.95
N LYS A 126 -5.32 6.53 4.43
CA LYS A 126 -6.08 6.76 5.67
C LYS A 126 -7.57 6.53 5.50
N ASP A 127 -8.04 6.62 4.27
CA ASP A 127 -9.41 6.31 3.89
C ASP A 127 -9.36 5.47 2.63
N ALA A 128 -9.83 4.26 2.72
CA ALA A 128 -9.80 3.31 1.63
C ALA A 128 -11.24 2.87 1.26
N ALA A 129 -12.14 3.85 1.14
CA ALA A 129 -13.57 3.64 0.84
C ALA A 129 -13.81 2.81 -0.44
N MET A 130 -12.83 2.74 -1.34
CA MET A 130 -12.87 1.90 -2.54
C MET A 130 -12.99 0.40 -2.20
N TYR A 131 -12.62 -0.01 -0.99
CA TYR A 131 -12.80 -1.38 -0.47
C TYR A 131 -14.11 -1.55 0.31
N GLY A 132 -15.00 -0.56 0.25
CA GLY A 132 -16.26 -0.56 0.99
C GLY A 132 -16.02 -0.49 2.50
N VAL A 133 -16.88 -1.17 3.26
CA VAL A 133 -16.84 -1.18 4.74
C VAL A 133 -15.48 -1.63 5.29
N ARG A 134 -14.79 -2.53 4.60
CA ARG A 134 -13.48 -3.08 5.01
C ARG A 134 -12.36 -2.05 4.95
N GLY A 135 -12.47 -1.08 4.05
CA GLY A 135 -11.49 0.01 3.91
C GLY A 135 -11.72 1.19 4.86
N GLY A 136 -12.76 1.14 5.70
CA GLY A 136 -13.10 2.25 6.61
C GLY A 136 -12.01 2.60 7.63
N ASN A 137 -11.15 1.64 7.97
CA ASN A 137 -10.00 1.82 8.87
C ASN A 137 -8.71 2.18 8.12
N GLY A 138 -8.79 2.40 6.81
CA GLY A 138 -7.64 2.63 5.94
C GLY A 138 -7.08 1.33 5.35
N ALA A 139 -6.06 1.48 4.51
CA ALA A 139 -5.36 0.36 3.89
C ALA A 139 -3.85 0.61 3.80
N ILE A 140 -3.09 -0.45 3.90
CA ILE A 140 -1.63 -0.47 3.69
C ILE A 140 -1.36 -1.44 2.53
N VAL A 141 -0.90 -0.88 1.42
CA VAL A 141 -0.56 -1.62 0.20
C VAL A 141 0.94 -1.75 0.11
N VAL A 142 1.45 -2.97 0.05
CA VAL A 142 2.87 -3.28 -0.07
C VAL A 142 3.14 -3.88 -1.45
N ARG A 143 4.08 -3.30 -2.18
CA ARG A 143 4.64 -3.87 -3.39
C ARG A 143 6.04 -4.38 -3.13
N ARG A 144 6.29 -5.62 -3.47
CA ARG A 144 7.63 -6.21 -3.38
C ARG A 144 8.40 -5.97 -4.68
N LYS A 145 9.71 -5.97 -4.58
CA LYS A 145 10.59 -5.92 -5.75
C LYS A 145 10.36 -7.17 -6.62
N SER A 146 10.28 -6.98 -7.94
CA SER A 146 10.22 -8.13 -8.84
C SER A 146 11.56 -8.88 -8.84
N ALA A 147 11.53 -10.19 -9.16
CA ALA A 147 12.75 -11.01 -9.20
C ALA A 147 13.79 -10.51 -10.24
N GLU A 148 13.38 -9.70 -11.20
CA GLU A 148 14.27 -9.09 -12.20
C GLU A 148 15.04 -7.89 -11.65
N THR A 149 14.42 -7.09 -10.78
CA THR A 149 15.05 -5.91 -10.17
C THR A 149 16.18 -6.30 -9.19
N VAL A 150 16.08 -7.46 -8.56
CA VAL A 150 17.09 -7.97 -7.59
C VAL A 150 18.39 -8.41 -8.26
N ARG A 151 18.39 -8.65 -9.58
CA ARG A 151 19.58 -9.09 -10.33
C ARG A 151 20.48 -7.95 -10.82
N GLN A 152 20.08 -6.69 -10.67
CA GLN A 152 20.82 -5.52 -11.16
C GLN A 152 21.53 -4.73 -10.05
N GLU A 153 21.46 -5.16 -8.81
CA GLU A 153 22.27 -4.68 -7.69
C GLU A 153 23.37 -5.76 -7.41
#